data_b258f3df3b4181cd1ce23f216fb52585
#
_entry.id   b258f3df3b4181cd1ce23f216fb52585
#
_cell.length_a   1.000
_cell.length_b   1.000
_cell.length_c   1.000
_cell.angle_alpha   90.00
_cell.angle_beta   90.00
_cell.angle_gamma   90.00
#
_symmetry.space_group_name_H-M   'P 1'
#
loop_
_entity.id
_entity.type
_entity.pdbx_description
1 polymer ?
#
loop_
_entity_poly.entity_id
_entity_poly.type
_entity_poly.pdbx_seq_one_letter_code
_entity_poly.pdbx_strand_id
1 'polypeptide(L)'
;DLFHRQPLVRDLKEVNYLFTTIPNVKVILIAGNHDRIRENSALLSFSWSPNVTFFMDPDLNSVYFEDINTEIYGFSYHTREIKKPLLEDMQVSVNNHIQILLAHGGDPAHVPMNFNTLSLSPFSYIALGHIHKPQVISEDKIAYCGSPEPLDLTETGVHGYFTGEIHPETHKLTHLEFVPAATLQYLPLAVKVSRETTNMELADRIMAEIRKRG
;
A
#
# COMPACT_ATOMS: atom_id res chain seq x y z
N ASP A 1 2.28 -4.58 -3.73
CA ASP A 1 2.88 -4.36 -5.07
C ASP A 1 3.75 -3.11 -5.04
N LEU A 2 5.05 -3.27 -5.20
CA LEU A 2 5.97 -2.16 -5.50
C LEU A 2 5.96 -1.86 -7.00
N PHE A 3 5.70 -2.89 -7.80
CA PHE A 3 5.64 -2.82 -9.25
C PHE A 3 4.32 -3.34 -9.79
N HIS A 4 3.70 -2.60 -10.71
CA HIS A 4 2.46 -3.02 -11.37
C HIS A 4 2.60 -4.28 -12.26
N ARG A 5 3.82 -4.73 -12.50
CA ARG A 5 4.17 -5.93 -13.27
C ARG A 5 5.48 -6.52 -12.75
N GLN A 6 5.85 -7.70 -13.25
CA GLN A 6 7.15 -8.30 -12.91
C GLN A 6 8.29 -7.33 -13.23
N PRO A 7 9.11 -6.92 -12.24
CA PRO A 7 10.17 -5.96 -12.44
C PRO A 7 11.34 -6.59 -13.23
N LEU A 8 11.96 -5.77 -14.05
CA LEU A 8 13.26 -6.09 -14.62
C LEU A 8 14.37 -5.69 -13.63
N VAL A 9 15.57 -6.25 -13.81
CA VAL A 9 16.73 -5.90 -12.96
C VAL A 9 17.02 -4.38 -12.97
N ARG A 10 16.80 -3.71 -14.11
CA ARG A 10 16.97 -2.25 -14.18
C ARG A 10 15.99 -1.49 -13.26
N ASP A 11 14.74 -1.94 -13.21
CA ASP A 11 13.69 -1.31 -12.40
C ASP A 11 14.04 -1.47 -10.90
N LEU A 12 14.53 -2.65 -10.52
CA LEU A 12 15.03 -2.91 -9.16
C LEU A 12 16.23 -2.01 -8.80
N LYS A 13 17.18 -1.82 -9.74
CA LYS A 13 18.35 -0.96 -9.53
C LYS A 13 17.93 0.49 -9.31
N GLU A 14 16.99 1.01 -10.10
CA GLU A 14 16.50 2.38 -9.97
C GLU A 14 15.83 2.61 -8.61
N VAL A 15 14.94 1.71 -8.20
CA VAL A 15 14.28 1.80 -6.90
C VAL A 15 15.27 1.65 -5.75
N ASN A 16 16.18 0.66 -5.85
CA ASN A 16 17.22 0.46 -4.83
C ASN A 16 18.14 1.67 -4.69
N TYR A 17 18.48 2.34 -5.80
CA TYR A 17 19.25 3.58 -5.75
C TYR A 17 18.55 4.64 -4.91
N LEU A 18 17.24 4.83 -5.06
CA LEU A 18 16.48 5.76 -4.22
C LEU A 18 16.57 5.37 -2.72
N PHE A 19 16.48 4.10 -2.39
CA PHE A 19 16.63 3.65 -1.00
C PHE A 19 18.03 3.90 -0.43
N THR A 20 19.08 3.84 -1.26
CA THR A 20 20.44 4.20 -0.81
C THR A 20 20.59 5.68 -0.43
N THR A 21 19.72 6.56 -0.93
CA THR A 21 19.75 7.99 -0.58
C THR A 21 19.17 8.29 0.81
N ILE A 22 18.51 7.31 1.43
CA ILE A 22 17.90 7.43 2.77
C ILE A 22 18.43 6.32 3.72
N PRO A 23 19.75 6.19 3.93
CA PRO A 23 20.34 5.03 4.60
C PRO A 23 19.91 4.85 6.06
N ASN A 24 19.43 5.91 6.70
CA ASN A 24 18.96 5.90 8.09
C ASN A 24 17.48 5.51 8.23
N VAL A 25 16.78 5.31 7.12
CA VAL A 25 15.37 4.87 7.10
C VAL A 25 15.32 3.37 6.83
N LYS A 26 14.66 2.62 7.70
CA LYS A 26 14.39 1.19 7.46
C LYS A 26 13.27 1.05 6.45
N VAL A 27 13.55 0.44 5.31
CA VAL A 27 12.60 0.21 4.23
C VAL A 27 12.13 -1.23 4.28
N ILE A 28 10.84 -1.44 4.41
CA ILE A 28 10.25 -2.78 4.50
C ILE A 28 9.40 -3.04 3.27
N LEU A 29 9.65 -4.15 2.61
CA LEU A 29 8.99 -4.51 1.35
C LEU A 29 8.33 -5.87 1.43
N ILE A 30 7.21 -6.00 0.72
CA ILE A 30 6.55 -7.26 0.37
C ILE A 30 6.22 -7.25 -1.13
N ALA A 31 6.17 -8.41 -1.76
CA ALA A 31 5.60 -8.57 -3.09
C ALA A 31 4.08 -8.79 -2.98
N GLY A 32 3.32 -8.12 -3.83
CA GLY A 32 1.89 -8.33 -3.96
C GLY A 32 1.55 -9.28 -5.13
N ASN A 33 0.32 -9.21 -5.62
CA ASN A 33 -0.15 -10.13 -6.68
C ASN A 33 0.41 -9.80 -8.08
N HIS A 34 0.79 -8.56 -8.34
CA HIS A 34 1.38 -8.14 -9.63
C HIS A 34 2.86 -8.46 -9.74
N ASP A 35 3.63 -8.15 -8.72
CA ASP A 35 5.09 -8.38 -8.67
C ASP A 35 5.48 -9.64 -7.86
N ARG A 36 4.52 -10.57 -7.69
CA ARG A 36 4.69 -11.82 -6.93
C ARG A 36 6.00 -12.54 -7.25
N ILE A 37 6.56 -13.19 -6.26
CA ILE A 37 7.79 -13.95 -6.37
C ILE A 37 7.54 -15.23 -7.20
N ARG A 38 8.23 -15.36 -8.32
CA ARG A 38 8.22 -16.53 -9.22
C ARG A 38 9.60 -17.17 -9.24
N GLU A 39 9.71 -18.41 -9.66
CA GLU A 39 10.99 -19.13 -9.80
C GLU A 39 12.06 -18.35 -10.59
N ASN A 40 11.63 -17.57 -11.59
CA ASN A 40 12.51 -16.76 -12.45
C ASN A 40 12.45 -15.26 -12.12
N SER A 41 11.94 -14.89 -10.94
CA SER A 41 11.84 -13.47 -10.57
C SER A 41 13.22 -12.88 -10.32
N ALA A 42 13.46 -11.69 -10.89
CA ALA A 42 14.66 -10.92 -10.59
C ALA A 42 14.75 -10.55 -9.08
N LEU A 43 13.62 -10.52 -8.38
CA LEU A 43 13.55 -10.27 -6.94
C LEU A 43 14.34 -11.29 -6.11
N LEU A 44 14.39 -12.58 -6.54
CA LEU A 44 15.08 -13.65 -5.81
C LEU A 44 16.61 -13.50 -5.75
N SER A 45 17.20 -12.90 -6.79
CA SER A 45 18.65 -12.76 -6.90
C SER A 45 19.15 -11.34 -6.71
N PHE A 46 18.23 -10.39 -6.48
CA PHE A 46 18.58 -8.99 -6.34
C PHE A 46 19.09 -8.68 -4.92
N SER A 47 20.25 -8.04 -4.86
CA SER A 47 20.82 -7.57 -3.58
C SER A 47 20.33 -6.15 -3.29
N TRP A 48 19.47 -6.03 -2.33
CA TRP A 48 18.97 -4.75 -1.83
C TRP A 48 20.02 -4.03 -0.97
N SER A 49 19.88 -2.72 -0.83
CA SER A 49 20.71 -1.93 0.08
C SER A 49 20.50 -2.36 1.55
N PRO A 50 21.51 -2.15 2.43
CA PRO A 50 21.46 -2.67 3.81
C PRO A 50 20.28 -2.18 4.66
N ASN A 51 19.67 -1.06 4.30
CA ASN A 51 18.50 -0.50 5.00
C ASN A 51 17.17 -1.08 4.51
N VAL A 52 17.19 -2.00 3.53
CA VAL A 52 15.97 -2.64 2.97
C VAL A 52 15.83 -4.05 3.53
N THR A 53 14.67 -4.34 4.09
CA THR A 53 14.22 -5.69 4.45
C THR A 53 13.08 -6.09 3.52
N PHE A 54 13.27 -7.17 2.76
CA PHE A 54 12.27 -7.71 1.87
C PHE A 54 11.80 -9.08 2.36
N PHE A 55 10.53 -9.18 2.76
CA PHE A 55 9.91 -10.46 3.11
C PHE A 55 9.68 -11.27 1.85
N MET A 56 10.45 -12.35 1.66
CA MET A 56 10.37 -13.18 0.46
C MET A 56 9.48 -14.40 0.61
N ASP A 57 9.19 -14.84 1.83
CA ASP A 57 8.43 -16.05 2.11
C ASP A 57 6.92 -15.87 1.86
N PRO A 58 6.20 -16.93 1.44
CA PRO A 58 4.76 -16.92 1.33
C PRO A 58 4.05 -17.04 2.70
N ASP A 59 4.76 -17.50 3.71
CA ASP A 59 4.27 -17.60 5.08
C ASP A 59 4.61 -16.34 5.88
N LEU A 60 3.79 -16.03 6.88
CA LEU A 60 4.02 -14.89 7.76
C LEU A 60 5.32 -15.05 8.53
N ASN A 61 6.22 -14.10 8.36
CA ASN A 61 7.48 -13.99 9.10
C ASN A 61 7.59 -12.64 9.79
N SER A 62 8.53 -12.51 10.74
CA SER A 62 8.82 -11.23 11.38
C SER A 62 10.31 -10.91 11.39
N VAL A 63 10.59 -9.61 11.46
CA VAL A 63 11.93 -9.06 11.68
C VAL A 63 11.87 -8.04 12.81
N TYR A 64 12.72 -8.21 13.81
CA TYR A 64 12.82 -7.30 14.94
C TYR A 64 13.97 -6.29 14.76
N PHE A 65 13.65 -5.01 14.93
CA PHE A 65 14.59 -3.90 14.90
C PHE A 65 14.80 -3.39 16.34
N GLU A 66 15.92 -3.80 16.93
CA GLU A 66 16.24 -3.52 18.33
C GLU A 66 16.36 -2.02 18.61
N ASP A 67 16.97 -1.27 17.69
CA ASP A 67 17.24 0.17 17.83
C ASP A 67 15.97 1.04 17.90
N ILE A 68 14.85 0.53 17.44
CA ILE A 68 13.53 1.20 17.51
C ILE A 68 12.47 0.36 18.24
N ASN A 69 12.87 -0.72 18.91
CA ASN A 69 12.00 -1.66 19.62
C ASN A 69 10.75 -2.06 18.80
N THR A 70 10.93 -2.35 17.51
CA THR A 70 9.81 -2.61 16.59
C THR A 70 9.97 -3.95 15.90
N GLU A 71 8.94 -4.77 15.95
CA GLU A 71 8.84 -6.03 15.23
C GLU A 71 7.84 -5.88 14.08
N ILE A 72 8.29 -6.14 12.86
CA ILE A 72 7.48 -6.02 11.65
C ILE A 72 7.20 -7.39 11.10
N TYR A 73 5.94 -7.66 10.83
CA TYR A 73 5.42 -8.89 10.26
C TYR A 73 5.07 -8.67 8.80
N GLY A 74 5.36 -9.65 7.95
CA GLY A 74 5.05 -9.58 6.53
C GLY A 74 5.17 -10.92 5.83
N PHE A 75 4.60 -11.02 4.64
CA PHE A 75 4.70 -12.15 3.72
C PHE A 75 4.54 -11.67 2.29
N SER A 76 5.01 -12.45 1.33
CA SER A 76 4.93 -12.11 -0.09
C SER A 76 4.07 -13.09 -0.88
N TYR A 77 3.44 -12.59 -1.94
CA TYR A 77 2.74 -13.43 -2.90
C TYR A 77 3.70 -14.25 -3.74
N HIS A 78 3.42 -15.55 -3.86
CA HIS A 78 4.05 -16.47 -4.81
C HIS A 78 3.08 -16.91 -5.91
N THR A 79 1.78 -16.75 -5.66
CA THR A 79 0.70 -17.02 -6.59
C THR A 79 -0.02 -15.73 -6.98
N ARG A 80 -0.82 -15.75 -8.04
CA ARG A 80 -1.58 -14.57 -8.45
C ARG A 80 -2.73 -14.26 -7.49
N GLU A 81 -3.30 -15.27 -6.87
CA GLU A 81 -4.41 -15.19 -5.93
C GLU A 81 -4.08 -15.98 -4.66
N ILE A 82 -4.53 -15.51 -3.52
CA ILE A 82 -4.48 -16.19 -2.24
C ILE A 82 -5.88 -16.12 -1.62
N LYS A 83 -6.68 -17.19 -1.82
CA LYS A 83 -8.07 -17.27 -1.34
C LYS A 83 -8.19 -17.74 0.10
N LYS A 84 -7.06 -18.13 0.71
CA LYS A 84 -7.00 -18.52 2.11
C LYS A 84 -6.90 -17.26 2.99
N PRO A 85 -7.68 -17.16 4.07
CA PRO A 85 -7.58 -16.05 5.03
C PRO A 85 -6.36 -16.25 5.96
N LEU A 86 -5.17 -16.01 5.43
CA LEU A 86 -3.88 -16.28 6.10
C LEU A 86 -3.74 -15.58 7.47
N LEU A 87 -4.43 -14.46 7.67
CA LEU A 87 -4.32 -13.66 8.89
C LEU A 87 -5.30 -14.08 10.01
N GLU A 88 -6.26 -14.95 9.74
CA GLU A 88 -7.23 -15.40 10.76
C GLU A 88 -6.62 -16.37 11.76
N ASP A 89 -5.74 -17.27 11.29
CA ASP A 89 -5.07 -18.28 12.11
C ASP A 89 -3.70 -17.81 12.66
N MET A 90 -3.40 -16.54 12.52
CA MET A 90 -2.12 -15.96 12.86
C MET A 90 -1.87 -16.00 14.38
N GLN A 91 -0.76 -16.61 14.78
CA GLN A 91 -0.30 -16.63 16.16
C GLN A 91 0.74 -15.52 16.36
N VAL A 92 0.29 -14.35 16.80
CA VAL A 92 1.18 -13.24 17.15
C VAL A 92 1.27 -13.17 18.67
N SER A 93 2.47 -13.35 19.20
CA SER A 93 2.71 -13.23 20.63
C SER A 93 2.56 -11.79 21.08
N VAL A 94 1.79 -11.54 22.13
CA VAL A 94 1.80 -10.25 22.81
C VAL A 94 3.14 -10.12 23.52
N ASN A 95 3.92 -9.14 23.11
CA ASN A 95 5.24 -8.86 23.70
C ASN A 95 5.37 -7.35 24.02
N ASN A 96 6.54 -6.91 24.45
CA ASN A 96 6.81 -5.51 24.78
C ASN A 96 7.47 -4.74 23.61
N HIS A 97 7.09 -5.08 22.39
CA HIS A 97 7.57 -4.40 21.19
C HIS A 97 6.42 -3.66 20.50
N ILE A 98 6.73 -2.62 19.75
CA ILE A 98 5.83 -2.09 18.74
C ILE A 98 5.70 -3.18 17.65
N GLN A 99 4.48 -3.60 17.34
CA GLN A 99 4.23 -4.64 16.35
C GLN A 99 3.48 -4.07 15.16
N ILE A 100 4.04 -4.21 13.97
CA ILE A 100 3.46 -3.69 12.72
C ILE A 100 3.25 -4.86 11.76
N LEU A 101 2.06 -4.97 11.17
CA LEU A 101 1.78 -5.89 10.07
C LEU A 101 1.82 -5.14 8.74
N LEU A 102 2.60 -5.68 7.80
CA LEU A 102 2.59 -5.27 6.40
C LEU A 102 1.92 -6.37 5.57
N ALA A 103 0.78 -6.11 4.96
CA ALA A 103 0.02 -7.09 4.19
C ALA A 103 -0.55 -6.49 2.90
N HIS A 104 -0.84 -7.37 1.93
CA HIS A 104 -1.39 -7.01 0.64
C HIS A 104 -2.63 -7.85 0.35
N GLY A 105 -3.80 -7.23 0.14
CA GLY A 105 -5.05 -7.94 -0.11
C GLY A 105 -6.26 -7.32 0.58
N GLY A 106 -7.23 -8.16 0.97
CA GLY A 106 -8.46 -7.76 1.66
C GLY A 106 -9.75 -8.03 0.89
N ASP A 107 -9.65 -8.52 -0.35
CA ASP A 107 -10.79 -9.02 -1.11
C ASP A 107 -10.83 -10.58 -1.12
N PRO A 108 -11.92 -11.21 -1.60
CA PRO A 108 -12.06 -12.68 -1.57
C PRO A 108 -11.00 -13.46 -2.37
N ALA A 109 -10.32 -12.85 -3.32
CA ALA A 109 -9.29 -13.49 -4.13
C ALA A 109 -7.86 -13.22 -3.63
N HIS A 110 -7.69 -12.18 -2.82
CA HIS A 110 -6.40 -11.68 -2.39
C HIS A 110 -6.37 -11.51 -0.87
N VAL A 111 -5.97 -12.58 -0.17
CA VAL A 111 -5.90 -12.66 1.30
C VAL A 111 -7.16 -12.07 1.95
N PRO A 112 -8.27 -12.80 1.96
CA PRO A 112 -9.49 -12.34 2.63
C PRO A 112 -9.20 -11.95 4.08
N MET A 113 -9.70 -10.79 4.51
CA MET A 113 -9.41 -10.22 5.83
C MET A 113 -10.68 -9.92 6.61
N ASN A 114 -10.72 -10.33 7.86
CA ASN A 114 -11.73 -9.90 8.82
C ASN A 114 -11.19 -8.68 9.60
N PHE A 115 -11.56 -7.49 9.19
CA PHE A 115 -11.07 -6.25 9.81
C PHE A 115 -11.50 -6.09 11.27
N ASN A 116 -12.62 -6.66 11.69
CA ASN A 116 -13.03 -6.66 13.09
C ASN A 116 -12.05 -7.48 13.94
N THR A 117 -11.66 -8.65 13.48
CA THR A 117 -10.65 -9.48 14.15
C THR A 117 -9.28 -8.80 14.15
N LEU A 118 -8.87 -8.23 13.02
CA LEU A 118 -7.59 -7.52 12.89
C LEU A 118 -7.51 -6.27 13.79
N SER A 119 -8.62 -5.54 13.99
CA SER A 119 -8.63 -4.39 14.90
C SER A 119 -8.40 -4.79 16.36
N LEU A 120 -8.75 -6.01 16.75
CA LEU A 120 -8.53 -6.55 18.09
C LEU A 120 -7.17 -7.25 18.26
N SER A 121 -6.40 -7.40 17.20
CA SER A 121 -5.07 -8.03 17.22
C SER A 121 -4.05 -7.19 18.02
N PRO A 122 -2.89 -7.76 18.41
CA PRO A 122 -1.87 -7.05 19.18
C PRO A 122 -1.09 -6.01 18.37
N PHE A 123 -1.29 -5.91 17.06
CA PHE A 123 -0.57 -4.95 16.23
C PHE A 123 -0.84 -3.50 16.63
N SER A 124 0.19 -2.70 16.64
CA SER A 124 0.16 -1.24 16.80
C SER A 124 -0.36 -0.56 15.52
N TYR A 125 0.01 -1.09 14.37
CA TYR A 125 -0.43 -0.61 13.06
C TYR A 125 -0.47 -1.76 12.04
N ILE A 126 -1.44 -1.70 11.13
CA ILE A 126 -1.59 -2.63 10.02
C ILE A 126 -1.58 -1.81 8.73
N ALA A 127 -0.46 -1.89 8.02
CA ALA A 127 -0.25 -1.24 6.73
C ALA A 127 -0.72 -2.15 5.60
N LEU A 128 -1.74 -1.73 4.86
CA LEU A 128 -2.34 -2.52 3.80
C LEU A 128 -2.04 -1.94 2.40
N GLY A 129 -1.70 -2.84 1.48
CA GLY A 129 -1.64 -2.61 0.04
C GLY A 129 -2.76 -3.34 -0.70
N HIS A 130 -2.79 -3.26 -2.02
CA HIS A 130 -3.74 -3.84 -2.97
C HIS A 130 -4.84 -2.88 -3.43
N ILE A 131 -5.48 -2.18 -2.53
CA ILE A 131 -6.52 -1.20 -2.88
C ILE A 131 -5.83 0.13 -3.20
N HIS A 132 -5.97 0.60 -4.45
CA HIS A 132 -5.27 1.79 -4.94
C HIS A 132 -5.85 3.11 -4.39
N LYS A 133 -7.08 3.08 -3.88
CA LYS A 133 -7.69 4.24 -3.24
C LYS A 133 -7.27 4.30 -1.77
N PRO A 134 -6.72 5.43 -1.28
CA PRO A 134 -6.40 5.60 0.12
C PRO A 134 -7.66 5.49 0.98
N GLN A 135 -7.57 4.68 2.05
CA GLN A 135 -8.73 4.38 2.90
C GLN A 135 -8.30 4.04 4.31
N VAL A 136 -8.81 4.74 5.30
CA VAL A 136 -8.69 4.36 6.71
C VAL A 136 -9.82 3.39 7.05
N ILE A 137 -9.45 2.18 7.48
CA ILE A 137 -10.40 1.14 7.93
C ILE A 137 -10.68 1.28 9.42
N SER A 138 -9.63 1.58 10.21
CA SER A 138 -9.72 1.89 11.63
C SER A 138 -8.74 3.02 11.92
N GLU A 139 -9.24 4.15 12.45
CA GLU A 139 -8.46 5.38 12.65
C GLU A 139 -7.23 5.19 13.55
N ASP A 140 -7.30 4.23 14.45
CA ASP A 140 -6.26 3.94 15.43
C ASP A 140 -5.35 2.77 15.03
N LYS A 141 -5.53 2.13 13.85
CA LYS A 141 -4.80 0.89 13.56
C LYS A 141 -4.63 0.49 12.10
N ILE A 142 -5.64 0.63 11.22
CA ILE A 142 -5.66 -0.06 9.91
C ILE A 142 -5.91 0.92 8.77
N ALA A 143 -5.01 0.96 7.79
CA ALA A 143 -5.21 1.77 6.59
C ALA A 143 -4.63 1.12 5.32
N TYR A 144 -5.31 1.36 4.20
CA TYR A 144 -4.77 1.21 2.85
C TYR A 144 -4.15 2.53 2.42
N CYS A 145 -2.86 2.55 2.10
CA CYS A 145 -2.20 3.77 1.65
C CYS A 145 -2.65 4.20 0.23
N GLY A 146 -3.20 3.29 -0.54
CA GLY A 146 -3.46 3.52 -1.95
C GLY A 146 -2.21 3.43 -2.81
N SER A 147 -2.33 3.84 -4.07
CA SER A 147 -1.18 4.02 -4.96
C SER A 147 -0.64 5.46 -4.86
N PRO A 148 0.67 5.69 -5.01
CA PRO A 148 1.25 7.04 -4.97
C PRO A 148 0.83 7.91 -6.16
N GLU A 149 0.54 7.29 -7.31
CA GLU A 149 0.01 7.90 -8.52
C GLU A 149 -1.16 7.09 -9.05
N PRO A 150 -2.16 7.69 -9.73
CA PRO A 150 -3.22 6.93 -10.39
C PRO A 150 -2.67 6.16 -11.59
N LEU A 151 -3.05 4.90 -11.73
CA LEU A 151 -2.60 4.04 -12.83
C LEU A 151 -3.44 4.23 -14.11
N ASP A 152 -4.70 4.62 -13.98
CA ASP A 152 -5.60 4.87 -15.11
C ASP A 152 -6.71 5.89 -14.78
N LEU A 153 -7.54 6.20 -15.79
CA LEU A 153 -8.62 7.20 -15.71
C LEU A 153 -9.74 6.87 -14.69
N THR A 154 -9.83 5.63 -14.23
CA THR A 154 -10.86 5.20 -13.27
C THR A 154 -10.44 5.49 -11.83
N GLU A 155 -9.14 5.64 -11.59
CA GLU A 155 -8.57 5.98 -10.28
C GLU A 155 -8.63 7.48 -10.04
N THR A 156 -9.83 7.94 -9.69
CA THR A 156 -10.10 9.37 -9.46
C THR A 156 -9.87 9.77 -8.01
N GLY A 157 -9.54 11.03 -7.81
CA GLY A 157 -9.32 11.59 -6.47
C GLY A 157 -7.84 11.76 -6.14
N VAL A 158 -7.56 11.89 -4.85
CA VAL A 158 -6.19 12.12 -4.35
C VAL A 158 -5.42 10.81 -4.21
N HIS A 159 -4.12 10.84 -4.56
CA HIS A 159 -3.18 9.75 -4.38
C HIS A 159 -1.96 10.24 -3.59
N GLY A 160 -1.29 9.34 -2.89
CA GLY A 160 -0.18 9.69 -2.02
C GLY A 160 0.17 8.57 -1.05
N TYR A 161 0.47 8.93 0.19
CA TYR A 161 0.89 7.98 1.21
C TYR A 161 0.41 8.41 2.60
N PHE A 162 0.49 7.51 3.58
CA PHE A 162 0.27 7.83 4.98
C PHE A 162 1.59 8.07 5.72
N THR A 163 1.59 9.05 6.61
CA THR A 163 2.56 9.20 7.70
C THR A 163 1.88 8.92 9.02
N GLY A 164 2.63 8.45 10.01
CA GLY A 164 2.07 8.16 11.33
C GLY A 164 3.12 8.10 12.42
N GLU A 165 2.66 8.16 13.66
CA GLU A 165 3.47 8.05 14.86
C GLU A 165 2.91 6.99 15.78
N ILE A 166 3.78 6.14 16.33
CA ILE A 166 3.44 5.15 17.34
C ILE A 166 4.16 5.52 18.63
N HIS A 167 3.41 5.63 19.72
CA HIS A 167 3.99 5.98 21.02
C HIS A 167 4.85 4.84 21.56
N PRO A 168 6.12 5.09 21.92
CA PRO A 168 7.09 4.04 22.25
C PRO A 168 6.76 3.23 23.50
N GLU A 169 6.06 3.82 24.47
CA GLU A 169 5.71 3.13 25.72
C GLU A 169 4.33 2.45 25.69
N THR A 170 3.36 3.06 25.01
CA THR A 170 1.98 2.51 24.93
C THR A 170 1.76 1.64 23.72
N HIS A 171 2.67 1.68 22.75
CA HIS A 171 2.63 1.00 21.44
C HIS A 171 1.36 1.31 20.62
N LYS A 172 0.70 2.43 20.94
CA LYS A 172 -0.50 2.85 20.20
C LYS A 172 -0.14 3.83 19.09
N LEU A 173 -0.83 3.70 17.96
CA LEU A 173 -0.81 4.71 16.92
C LEU A 173 -1.43 5.99 17.50
N THR A 174 -0.69 7.09 17.49
CA THR A 174 -1.11 8.38 18.06
C THR A 174 -1.43 9.40 16.98
N HIS A 175 -0.89 9.20 15.80
CA HIS A 175 -1.13 10.04 14.64
C HIS A 175 -1.13 9.20 13.37
N LEU A 176 -2.07 9.48 12.46
CA LEU A 176 -2.11 8.92 11.12
C LEU A 176 -2.65 10.00 10.18
N GLU A 177 -1.85 10.43 9.22
CA GLU A 177 -2.18 11.48 8.28
C GLU A 177 -1.93 11.03 6.86
N PHE A 178 -2.91 11.28 5.96
CA PHE A 178 -2.72 11.08 4.53
C PHE A 178 -2.05 12.31 3.91
N VAL A 179 -0.94 12.08 3.22
CA VAL A 179 -0.18 13.12 2.51
C VAL A 179 -0.42 12.97 1.01
N PRO A 180 -1.16 13.90 0.37
CA PRO A 180 -1.28 13.94 -1.08
C PRO A 180 0.10 14.17 -1.71
N ALA A 181 0.50 13.31 -2.65
CA ALA A 181 1.83 13.37 -3.27
C ALA A 181 1.81 13.16 -4.79
N ALA A 182 0.67 12.73 -5.34
CA ALA A 182 0.54 12.49 -6.77
C ALA A 182 0.73 13.76 -7.59
N THR A 183 1.44 13.63 -8.69
CA THR A 183 1.66 14.71 -9.67
C THR A 183 0.50 14.86 -10.65
N LEU A 184 -0.32 13.81 -10.77
CA LEU A 184 -1.50 13.74 -11.62
C LEU A 184 -2.75 13.38 -10.81
N GLN A 185 -3.87 14.04 -11.12
CA GLN A 185 -5.16 13.70 -10.54
C GLN A 185 -6.23 13.63 -11.64
N TYR A 186 -6.98 12.53 -11.68
CA TYR A 186 -8.16 12.40 -12.53
C TYR A 186 -9.40 12.87 -11.78
N LEU A 187 -10.13 13.81 -12.39
CA LEU A 187 -11.37 14.34 -11.83
C LEU A 187 -12.54 13.93 -12.71
N PRO A 188 -13.59 13.28 -12.16
CA PRO A 188 -14.77 12.94 -12.93
C PRO A 188 -15.54 14.20 -13.31
N LEU A 189 -15.87 14.36 -14.58
CA LEU A 189 -16.66 15.47 -15.10
C LEU A 189 -18.01 14.95 -15.64
N ALA A 190 -19.11 15.38 -15.03
CA ALA A 190 -20.45 15.06 -15.47
C ALA A 190 -21.08 16.25 -16.20
N VAL A 191 -21.44 16.05 -17.47
CA VAL A 191 -22.10 17.07 -18.29
C VAL A 191 -23.46 16.54 -18.75
N LYS A 192 -24.52 17.30 -18.45
CA LYS A 192 -25.88 16.95 -18.90
C LYS A 192 -26.03 17.29 -20.38
N VAL A 193 -26.50 16.30 -21.16
CA VAL A 193 -26.80 16.42 -22.60
C VAL A 193 -28.20 15.96 -22.92
N SER A 194 -28.82 16.52 -23.97
CA SER A 194 -30.07 16.06 -24.56
C SER A 194 -29.81 15.66 -26.03
N ARG A 195 -30.86 15.15 -26.71
CA ARG A 195 -30.77 14.81 -28.13
C ARG A 195 -30.55 16.05 -29.02
N GLU A 196 -30.96 17.23 -28.56
CA GLU A 196 -30.81 18.51 -29.27
C GLU A 196 -29.48 19.22 -28.93
N THR A 197 -28.70 18.71 -27.99
CA THR A 197 -27.41 19.33 -27.60
C THR A 197 -26.42 19.24 -28.78
N THR A 198 -26.03 20.39 -29.30
CA THR A 198 -25.02 20.49 -30.36
C THR A 198 -23.62 20.25 -29.82
N ASN A 199 -22.66 19.90 -30.70
CA ASN A 199 -21.26 19.73 -30.30
C ASN A 199 -20.64 21.03 -29.71
N MET A 200 -21.08 22.20 -30.19
CA MET A 200 -20.62 23.48 -29.69
C MET A 200 -21.11 23.74 -28.27
N GLU A 201 -22.42 23.54 -28.03
CA GLU A 201 -22.97 23.63 -26.67
C GLU A 201 -22.38 22.62 -25.70
N LEU A 202 -22.06 21.41 -26.17
CA LEU A 202 -21.35 20.40 -25.36
C LEU A 202 -19.96 20.88 -24.96
N ALA A 203 -19.20 21.42 -25.91
CA ALA A 203 -17.86 21.98 -25.63
C ALA A 203 -17.94 23.13 -24.61
N ASP A 204 -18.90 24.06 -24.78
CA ASP A 204 -19.11 25.17 -23.84
C ASP A 204 -19.49 24.68 -22.44
N ARG A 205 -20.34 23.66 -22.31
CA ARG A 205 -20.71 23.04 -21.03
C ARG A 205 -19.53 22.36 -20.36
N ILE A 206 -18.71 21.62 -21.12
CA ILE A 206 -17.48 21.00 -20.63
C ILE A 206 -16.54 22.08 -20.09
N MET A 207 -16.30 23.14 -20.86
CA MET A 207 -15.42 24.22 -20.45
C MET A 207 -15.98 24.98 -19.22
N ALA A 208 -17.28 25.13 -19.13
CA ALA A 208 -17.91 25.75 -17.93
C ALA A 208 -17.72 24.88 -16.68
N GLU A 209 -17.85 23.56 -16.78
CA GLU A 209 -17.62 22.65 -15.65
C GLU A 209 -16.13 22.60 -15.24
N ILE A 210 -15.20 22.63 -16.20
CA ILE A 210 -13.77 22.72 -15.91
C ILE A 210 -13.46 24.01 -15.14
N ARG A 211 -13.96 25.16 -15.59
CA ARG A 211 -13.71 26.46 -14.93
C ARG A 211 -14.29 26.57 -13.51
N LYS A 212 -15.30 25.78 -13.15
CA LYS A 212 -15.85 25.75 -11.79
C LYS A 212 -14.94 25.02 -10.79
N ARG A 213 -14.01 24.20 -11.27
CA ARG A 213 -13.17 23.33 -10.46
C ARG A 213 -11.69 23.78 -10.37
N GLY A 214 -11.28 24.68 -11.20
CA GLY A 214 -9.99 25.36 -11.16
C GLY A 214 -10.14 26.76 -10.70
#